data_57ce69d38c7753ad7ffa0e658aff88c7
#
_entry.id   57ce69d38c7753ad7ffa0e658aff88c7
#
_cell.length_a   1.000
_cell.length_b   1.000
_cell.length_c   1.000
_cell.angle_alpha   90.00
_cell.angle_beta   90.00
_cell.angle_gamma   90.00
#
_symmetry.space_group_name_H-M   'P 1'
#
loop_
_entity.id
_entity.type
_entity.pdbx_description
1 polymer ?
#
loop_
_entity_poly.entity_id
_entity_poly.type
_entity_poly.pdbx_seq_one_letter_code
_entity_poly.pdbx_strand_id
1 'polypeptide(L)'
;MTESELILAAVWRWFPPRRWAVCDCVSDGFGLPYEADAIAISKAGVVHELEAKSSKSDLLRDHRKRKWEMMPQCDCFWYVVPESLAVDAVACVVKP
;
A
#
# COMPACT_ATOMS: atom_id res chain seq x y z
N MET A 1 12.65 -10.76 -3.49
CA MET A 1 12.27 -9.43 -4.01
C MET A 1 12.20 -8.45 -2.85
N THR A 2 12.83 -7.31 -2.98
CA THR A 2 12.80 -6.27 -1.94
C THR A 2 11.44 -5.56 -1.94
N GLU A 3 11.15 -4.81 -0.89
CA GLU A 3 9.91 -4.03 -0.82
C GLU A 3 9.86 -2.97 -1.91
N SER A 4 10.98 -2.34 -2.21
CA SER A 4 11.05 -1.38 -3.33
C SER A 4 10.73 -2.03 -4.67
N GLU A 5 11.22 -3.24 -4.90
CA GLU A 5 10.92 -4.00 -6.12
C GLU A 5 9.45 -4.39 -6.19
N LEU A 6 8.84 -4.74 -5.05
CA LEU A 6 7.42 -5.05 -4.98
C LEU A 6 6.57 -3.84 -5.37
N ILE A 7 6.90 -2.67 -4.82
CA ILE A 7 6.19 -1.43 -5.14
C ILE A 7 6.33 -1.10 -6.63
N LEU A 8 7.55 -1.18 -7.17
CA LEU A 8 7.79 -0.90 -8.58
C LEU A 8 6.97 -1.83 -9.49
N ALA A 9 6.95 -3.12 -9.18
CA ALA A 9 6.18 -4.09 -9.95
C ALA A 9 4.68 -3.80 -9.88
N ALA A 10 4.16 -3.47 -8.70
CA ALA A 10 2.74 -3.14 -8.52
C ALA A 10 2.35 -1.89 -9.30
N VAL A 11 3.17 -0.84 -9.26
CA VAL A 11 2.92 0.41 -9.97
C VAL A 11 2.84 0.14 -11.48
N TRP A 12 3.81 -0.55 -12.04
CA TRP A 12 3.80 -0.83 -13.48
C TRP A 12 2.61 -1.69 -13.91
N ARG A 13 2.17 -2.60 -13.06
CA ARG A 13 1.08 -3.50 -13.40
C ARG A 13 -0.30 -2.87 -13.24
N TRP A 14 -0.56 -2.20 -12.12
CA TRP A 14 -1.90 -1.74 -11.77
C TRP A 14 -2.06 -0.23 -11.75
N PHE A 15 -0.99 0.51 -11.59
CA PHE A 15 -1.03 1.96 -11.47
C PHE A 15 -0.01 2.63 -12.42
N PRO A 16 -0.04 2.29 -13.72
CA PRO A 16 0.98 2.80 -14.65
C PRO A 16 0.96 4.33 -14.70
N PRO A 17 2.15 4.98 -14.66
CA PRO A 17 2.25 6.44 -14.59
C PRO A 17 1.59 7.19 -15.74
N ARG A 18 1.33 6.53 -16.85
CA ARG A 18 0.61 7.16 -17.98
C ARG A 18 -0.86 7.46 -17.65
N ARG A 19 -1.43 6.79 -16.62
CA ARG A 19 -2.84 6.93 -16.22
C ARG A 19 -3.01 7.36 -14.79
N TRP A 20 -1.96 7.27 -13.98
CA TRP A 20 -1.99 7.50 -12.55
C TRP A 20 -0.91 8.49 -12.17
N ALA A 21 -1.22 9.40 -11.25
CA ALA A 21 -0.18 10.17 -10.58
C ALA A 21 0.34 9.29 -9.43
N VAL A 22 1.65 9.01 -9.44
CA VAL A 22 2.26 8.12 -8.45
C VAL A 22 3.38 8.84 -7.73
N CYS A 23 3.34 8.81 -6.39
CA CYS A 23 4.39 9.34 -5.53
C CYS A 23 4.84 8.24 -4.57
N ASP A 24 6.15 8.07 -4.39
CA ASP A 24 6.70 7.11 -3.44
C ASP A 24 7.19 7.82 -2.18
N CYS A 25 7.37 7.05 -1.10
CA CYS A 25 7.86 7.52 0.20
C CYS A 25 7.12 8.78 0.68
N VAL A 26 5.80 8.74 0.65
CA VAL A 26 4.94 9.89 0.98
C VAL A 26 4.67 9.94 2.47
N SER A 27 4.91 11.09 3.09
CA SER A 27 4.61 11.30 4.51
C SER A 27 3.77 12.57 4.71
N ASP A 28 4.28 13.54 5.40
CA ASP A 28 3.58 14.73 5.87
C ASP A 28 2.72 15.47 4.84
N GLY A 29 3.08 15.39 3.56
CA GLY A 29 2.36 16.08 2.50
C GLY A 29 0.91 15.64 2.31
N PHE A 30 0.54 14.47 2.83
CA PHE A 30 -0.81 13.93 2.78
C PHE A 30 -1.49 13.91 4.15
N GLY A 31 -0.84 14.43 5.19
CA GLY A 31 -1.37 14.38 6.53
C GLY A 31 -1.41 12.98 7.13
N LEU A 32 -0.60 12.06 6.59
CA LEU A 32 -0.53 10.69 7.09
C LEU A 32 0.30 10.65 8.38
N PRO A 33 -0.09 9.83 9.37
CA PRO A 33 0.67 9.68 10.61
C PRO A 33 1.93 8.82 10.44
N TYR A 34 2.23 8.38 9.24
CA TYR A 34 3.36 7.51 8.91
C TYR A 34 3.76 7.74 7.46
N GLU A 35 4.91 7.20 7.05
CA GLU A 35 5.35 7.26 5.66
C GLU A 35 4.68 6.12 4.86
N ALA A 36 3.98 6.46 3.79
CA ALA A 36 3.43 5.49 2.86
C ALA A 36 4.51 5.09 1.85
N ASP A 37 4.55 3.81 1.48
CA ASP A 37 5.52 3.36 0.48
C ASP A 37 5.22 3.95 -0.89
N ALA A 38 3.95 4.06 -1.25
CA ALA A 38 3.54 4.77 -2.46
C ALA A 38 2.08 5.21 -2.36
N ILE A 39 1.76 6.28 -3.06
CA ILE A 39 0.38 6.77 -3.23
C ILE A 39 0.14 6.86 -4.74
N ALA A 40 -0.97 6.30 -5.20
CA ALA A 40 -1.42 6.41 -6.58
C ALA A 40 -2.76 7.12 -6.63
N ILE A 41 -2.90 8.11 -7.50
CA ILE A 41 -4.12 8.93 -7.61
C ILE A 41 -4.63 8.84 -9.04
N SER A 42 -5.91 8.48 -9.20
CA SER A 42 -6.57 8.42 -10.51
C SER A 42 -6.95 9.80 -10.99
N LYS A 43 -7.36 9.91 -12.28
CA LYS A 43 -7.87 11.17 -12.83
C LYS A 43 -9.12 11.66 -12.08
N ALA A 44 -9.90 10.74 -11.54
CA ALA A 44 -11.09 11.07 -10.77
C ALA A 44 -10.78 11.49 -9.33
N GLY A 45 -9.52 11.48 -8.93
CA GLY A 45 -9.10 11.86 -7.59
C GLY A 45 -9.20 10.73 -6.56
N VAL A 46 -9.37 9.48 -6.99
CA VAL A 46 -9.38 8.34 -6.07
C VAL A 46 -7.96 8.05 -5.63
N VAL A 47 -7.75 8.05 -4.31
CA VAL A 47 -6.43 7.91 -3.70
C VAL A 47 -6.22 6.49 -3.19
N HIS A 48 -5.16 5.85 -3.68
CA HIS A 48 -4.77 4.49 -3.28
C HIS A 48 -3.44 4.55 -2.56
N GLU A 49 -3.38 3.97 -1.36
CA GLU A 49 -2.12 3.80 -0.66
C GLU A 49 -1.60 2.39 -0.85
N LEU A 50 -0.31 2.27 -1.13
CA LEU A 50 0.37 0.99 -1.30
C LEU A 50 1.38 0.82 -0.18
N GLU A 51 1.33 -0.33 0.48
CA GLU A 51 2.25 -0.69 1.57
C GLU A 51 2.86 -2.05 1.28
N ALA A 52 4.17 -2.10 1.05
CA ALA A 52 4.86 -3.35 0.74
C ALA A 52 5.25 -4.09 2.00
N LYS A 53 5.03 -5.39 2.00
CA LYS A 53 5.47 -6.30 3.06
C LYS A 53 6.10 -7.53 2.41
N SER A 54 7.34 -7.83 2.77
CA SER A 54 8.09 -8.95 2.20
C SER A 54 8.11 -10.18 3.11
N SER A 55 7.67 -10.06 4.36
CA SER A 55 7.63 -11.18 5.30
C SER A 55 6.30 -11.24 6.04
N LYS A 56 5.93 -12.45 6.46
CA LYS A 56 4.70 -12.67 7.21
C LYS A 56 4.73 -11.94 8.56
N SER A 57 5.87 -11.93 9.23
CA SER A 57 5.99 -11.28 10.54
C SER A 57 5.76 -9.77 10.44
N ASP A 58 6.28 -9.12 9.41
CA ASP A 58 6.07 -7.69 9.19
C ASP A 58 4.62 -7.40 8.84
N LEU A 59 4.00 -8.24 8.03
CA LEU A 59 2.60 -8.12 7.67
C LEU A 59 1.70 -8.21 8.89
N LEU A 60 1.93 -9.20 9.76
CA LEU A 60 1.14 -9.38 10.97
C LEU A 60 1.34 -8.25 11.97
N ARG A 61 2.56 -7.73 12.07
CA ARG A 61 2.85 -6.59 12.94
C ARG A 61 2.10 -5.35 12.49
N ASP A 62 2.06 -5.10 11.20
CA ASP A 62 1.35 -3.97 10.61
C ASP A 62 -0.15 -4.10 10.83
N HIS A 63 -0.68 -5.30 10.64
CA HIS A 63 -2.09 -5.60 10.87
C HIS A 63 -2.48 -5.36 12.33
N ARG A 64 -1.64 -5.78 13.29
CA ARG A 64 -1.92 -5.54 14.71
C ARG A 64 -1.95 -4.06 15.07
N LYS A 65 -1.19 -3.23 14.39
CA LYS A 65 -1.21 -1.78 14.58
C LYS A 65 -2.42 -1.14 13.91
N ARG A 66 -3.16 -1.88 13.12
CA ARG A 66 -4.31 -1.39 12.36
C ARG A 66 -4.00 -0.13 11.58
N LYS A 67 -2.83 -0.10 10.97
CA LYS A 67 -2.33 1.04 10.22
C LYS A 67 -3.31 1.46 9.12
N TRP A 68 -3.94 0.48 8.47
CA TRP A 68 -4.91 0.71 7.42
C TRP A 68 -6.19 1.40 7.89
N GLU A 69 -6.45 1.44 9.20
CA GLU A 69 -7.60 2.16 9.76
C GLU A 69 -7.29 3.65 9.99
N MET A 70 -6.01 4.05 9.90
CA MET A 70 -5.57 5.40 10.20
C MET A 70 -5.30 6.22 8.94
N MET A 71 -6.18 6.11 7.95
CA MET A 71 -5.95 6.72 6.64
C MET A 71 -7.11 7.61 6.20
N PRO A 72 -7.31 8.75 6.84
CA PRO A 72 -8.44 9.60 6.49
C PRO A 72 -8.35 10.19 5.08
N GLN A 73 -7.16 10.20 4.48
CA GLN A 73 -6.91 10.83 3.19
C GLN A 73 -6.90 9.85 2.01
N CYS A 74 -6.99 8.54 2.29
CA CYS A 74 -6.91 7.52 1.25
C CYS A 74 -8.24 6.80 1.10
N ASP A 75 -8.64 6.55 -0.15
CA ASP A 75 -9.88 5.83 -0.46
C ASP A 75 -9.68 4.33 -0.43
N CYS A 76 -8.50 3.86 -0.80
CA CYS A 76 -8.15 2.44 -0.85
C CYS A 76 -6.78 2.20 -0.23
N PHE A 77 -6.63 1.08 0.44
CA PHE A 77 -5.37 0.64 0.99
C PHE A 77 -5.03 -0.75 0.46
N TRP A 78 -3.78 -0.94 0.02
CA TRP A 78 -3.32 -2.20 -0.54
C TRP A 78 -2.05 -2.67 0.14
N TYR A 79 -2.03 -3.93 0.56
CA TYR A 79 -0.77 -4.59 0.85
C TYR A 79 -0.21 -5.13 -0.46
N VAL A 80 1.05 -4.81 -0.74
CA VAL A 80 1.78 -5.32 -1.89
C VAL A 80 2.75 -6.37 -1.36
N VAL A 81 2.51 -7.63 -1.70
CA VAL A 81 3.21 -8.75 -1.10
C VAL A 81 3.69 -9.74 -2.17
N PRO A 82 4.72 -10.55 -1.87
CA PRO A 82 5.05 -11.69 -2.74
C PRO A 82 3.86 -12.63 -2.82
N GLU A 83 3.73 -13.36 -3.91
CA GLU A 83 2.63 -14.29 -4.13
C GLU A 83 2.46 -15.28 -2.97
N SER A 84 3.57 -15.73 -2.39
CA SER A 84 3.56 -16.65 -1.25
C SER A 84 2.85 -16.11 -0.02
N LEU A 85 2.68 -14.79 0.10
CA LEU A 85 1.99 -14.15 1.24
C LEU A 85 0.58 -13.67 0.90
N ALA A 86 0.09 -13.92 -0.31
CA ALA A 86 -1.19 -13.38 -0.75
C ALA A 86 -2.36 -13.79 0.14
N VAL A 87 -2.39 -15.06 0.57
CA VAL A 87 -3.47 -15.57 1.45
C VAL A 87 -3.43 -14.88 2.81
N ASP A 88 -2.23 -14.72 3.38
CA ASP A 88 -2.06 -14.04 4.67
C ASP A 88 -2.49 -12.58 4.58
N ALA A 89 -2.16 -11.90 3.48
CA ALA A 89 -2.53 -10.51 3.27
C ALA A 89 -4.05 -10.34 3.19
N VAL A 90 -4.73 -11.22 2.45
CA VAL A 90 -6.19 -11.20 2.35
C VAL A 90 -6.82 -11.42 3.71
N ALA A 91 -6.32 -12.37 4.48
CA ALA A 91 -6.83 -12.65 5.83
C ALA A 91 -6.69 -11.45 6.76
N CYS A 92 -5.61 -10.66 6.61
CA CYS A 92 -5.42 -9.45 7.41
C CYS A 92 -6.43 -8.35 7.06
N VAL A 93 -6.73 -8.18 5.78
CA VAL A 93 -7.55 -7.06 5.31
C VAL A 93 -9.04 -7.30 5.53
N VAL A 94 -9.53 -8.54 5.34
CA VAL A 94 -10.96 -8.83 5.41
C VAL A 94 -11.46 -9.20 6.79
N LYS A 95 -10.59 -9.44 7.74
CA LYS A 95 -11.01 -9.73 9.12
C LYS A 95 -11.43 -8.43 9.80
N PRO A 96 -12.61 -8.44 10.42
CA PRO A 96 -13.04 -7.29 11.20
C PRO A 96 -12.18 -7.09 12.44
#